data_a7ba718a4fd26b71b047b9797408967b
#
_entry.id   a7ba718a4fd26b71b047b9797408967b
#
_cell.length_a   1.000
_cell.length_b   1.000
_cell.length_c   1.000
_cell.angle_alpha   90.00
_cell.angle_beta   90.00
_cell.angle_gamma   90.00
#
_symmetry.space_group_name_H-M   'P 1'
#
loop_
_entity.id
_entity.type
_entity.pdbx_description
1 polymer ?
#
loop_
_entity_poly.entity_id
_entity_poly.type
_entity_poly.pdbx_seq_one_letter_code
_entity_poly.pdbx_strand_id
1 'polypeptide(L)'
;MTDESIASGIATAQWPGRLERLSESPAVYLDGTHNPAGARELLSFWEENLGDRRILLVYGAMRDKAVDEIAGLLFPRADAVILTQPRQPRAVSASILAEMTNHFAKSSFVVSDPLEALDRALQMASPEDAIFATGSLYLVGELRAHWGQQKQAPTPAVSGQLHR
;
A
#
# COMPACT_ATOMS: atom_id res chain seq x y z
N MET A 1 -12.82 34.09 8.13
CA MET A 1 -12.38 32.79 7.60
C MET A 1 -13.14 32.60 6.30
N THR A 2 -12.45 32.57 5.16
CA THR A 2 -13.08 32.43 3.84
C THR A 2 -13.19 30.96 3.48
N ASP A 3 -14.21 30.59 2.68
CA ASP A 3 -14.42 29.20 2.22
C ASP A 3 -13.19 28.63 1.51
N GLU A 4 -12.39 29.45 0.84
CA GLU A 4 -11.11 29.07 0.22
C GLU A 4 -10.05 28.65 1.23
N SER A 5 -10.00 29.24 2.42
CA SER A 5 -9.05 28.88 3.46
C SER A 5 -9.39 27.53 4.12
N ILE A 6 -10.67 27.19 4.17
CA ILE A 6 -11.17 25.90 4.68
C ILE A 6 -10.90 24.80 3.64
N ALA A 7 -11.20 25.06 2.37
CA ALA A 7 -10.93 24.11 1.28
C ALA A 7 -9.43 23.83 1.12
N SER A 8 -8.57 24.84 1.23
CA SER A 8 -7.11 24.68 1.21
C SER A 8 -6.58 23.88 2.41
N GLY A 9 -7.13 24.13 3.60
CA GLY A 9 -6.79 23.39 4.81
C GLY A 9 -7.17 21.91 4.74
N ILE A 10 -8.30 21.58 4.13
CA ILE A 10 -8.75 20.18 3.93
C ILE A 10 -7.90 19.50 2.84
N ALA A 11 -7.57 20.21 1.75
CA ALA A 11 -6.74 19.67 0.67
C ALA A 11 -5.28 19.40 1.09
N THR A 12 -4.76 20.10 2.10
CA THR A 12 -3.42 19.95 2.64
C THR A 12 -3.35 19.09 3.90
N ALA A 13 -4.49 18.69 4.47
CA ALA A 13 -4.54 17.82 5.63
C ALA A 13 -4.10 16.40 5.25
N GLN A 14 -2.85 16.07 5.51
CA GLN A 14 -2.36 14.71 5.41
C GLN A 14 -2.91 13.91 6.60
N TRP A 15 -3.83 13.01 6.33
CA TRP A 15 -4.36 12.08 7.32
C TRP A 15 -3.51 10.81 7.29
N PRO A 16 -2.74 10.51 8.33
CA PRO A 16 -1.92 9.31 8.37
C PRO A 16 -2.75 8.06 8.07
N GLY A 17 -2.30 7.24 7.09
CA GLY A 17 -2.97 6.02 6.68
C GLY A 17 -4.27 6.18 5.89
N ARG A 18 -4.53 7.39 5.36
CA ARG A 18 -5.63 7.61 4.39
C ARG A 18 -5.07 8.27 3.14
N LEU A 19 -4.87 7.48 2.09
CA LEU A 19 -4.21 7.90 0.85
C LEU A 19 -2.92 8.70 1.13
N GLU A 20 -2.19 8.29 2.17
CA GLU A 20 -0.93 8.91 2.56
C GLU A 20 0.13 8.57 1.53
N ARG A 21 0.61 9.57 0.78
CA ARG A 21 1.67 9.38 -0.20
C ARG A 21 3.05 9.47 0.44
N LEU A 22 3.82 8.38 0.34
CA LEU A 22 5.17 8.27 0.89
C LEU A 22 6.26 8.60 -0.13
N SER A 23 6.00 8.37 -1.41
CA SER A 23 6.94 8.56 -2.51
C SER A 23 6.21 9.00 -3.78
N GLU A 24 6.92 9.66 -4.68
CA GLU A 24 6.38 10.14 -5.95
C GLU A 24 6.73 9.25 -7.15
N SER A 25 7.90 8.60 -7.13
CA SER A 25 8.39 7.81 -8.27
C SER A 25 9.20 6.58 -7.80
N PRO A 26 8.61 5.38 -7.82
CA PRO A 26 7.18 5.13 -8.02
C PRO A 26 6.33 5.79 -6.95
N ALA A 27 5.08 6.10 -7.27
CA ALA A 27 4.15 6.62 -6.29
C ALA A 27 3.80 5.53 -5.27
N VAL A 28 4.02 5.77 -3.98
CA VAL A 28 3.70 4.83 -2.90
C VAL A 28 2.67 5.43 -1.99
N TYR A 29 1.54 4.73 -1.83
CA TYR A 29 0.42 5.14 -1.00
C TYR A 29 0.14 4.13 0.10
N LEU A 30 -0.13 4.62 1.30
CA LEU A 30 -0.69 3.86 2.40
C LEU A 30 -2.16 4.27 2.58
N ASP A 31 -3.04 3.28 2.63
CA ASP A 31 -4.46 3.50 2.86
C ASP A 31 -5.06 2.45 3.79
N GLY A 32 -5.67 2.90 4.88
CA GLY A 32 -6.21 2.03 5.93
C GLY A 32 -7.57 1.41 5.61
N THR A 33 -7.97 1.36 4.35
CA THR A 33 -9.20 0.69 3.91
C THR A 33 -9.26 -0.75 4.43
N HIS A 34 -10.34 -1.10 5.10
CA HIS A 34 -10.55 -2.42 5.72
C HIS A 34 -12.03 -2.86 5.71
N ASN A 35 -12.86 -2.19 4.92
CA ASN A 35 -14.26 -2.53 4.70
C ASN A 35 -14.66 -2.24 3.24
N PRO A 36 -15.79 -2.79 2.77
CA PRO A 36 -16.22 -2.62 1.39
C PRO A 36 -16.50 -1.17 0.98
N ALA A 37 -17.01 -0.34 1.89
CA ALA A 37 -17.23 1.08 1.60
C ALA A 37 -15.93 1.80 1.31
N GLY A 38 -14.90 1.61 2.15
CA GLY A 38 -13.56 2.16 1.92
C GLY A 38 -12.93 1.62 0.62
N ALA A 39 -13.16 0.36 0.27
CA ALA A 39 -12.67 -0.23 -0.97
C ALA A 39 -13.29 0.44 -2.21
N ARG A 40 -14.59 0.79 -2.17
CA ARG A 40 -15.24 1.55 -3.26
C ARG A 40 -14.65 2.95 -3.40
N GLU A 41 -14.40 3.65 -2.29
CA GLU A 41 -13.75 4.96 -2.29
C GLU A 41 -12.33 4.89 -2.89
N LEU A 42 -11.55 3.89 -2.49
CA LEU A 42 -10.20 3.67 -3.01
C LEU A 42 -10.23 3.36 -4.51
N LEU A 43 -11.16 2.51 -4.95
CA LEU A 43 -11.35 2.20 -6.37
C LEU A 43 -11.70 3.45 -7.17
N SER A 44 -12.63 4.27 -6.68
CA SER A 44 -12.99 5.55 -7.32
C SER A 44 -11.77 6.47 -7.44
N PHE A 45 -10.96 6.56 -6.40
CA PHE A 45 -9.70 7.31 -6.45
C PHE A 45 -8.76 6.80 -7.55
N TRP A 46 -8.61 5.49 -7.71
CA TRP A 46 -7.79 4.91 -8.78
C TRP A 46 -8.33 5.25 -10.17
N GLU A 47 -9.63 5.13 -10.37
CA GLU A 47 -10.28 5.42 -11.65
C GLU A 47 -10.16 6.90 -12.05
N GLU A 48 -10.32 7.81 -11.08
CA GLU A 48 -10.28 9.25 -11.31
C GLU A 48 -8.86 9.81 -11.47
N ASN A 49 -7.86 9.24 -10.79
CA ASN A 49 -6.53 9.86 -10.66
C ASN A 49 -5.39 9.09 -11.32
N LEU A 50 -5.54 7.79 -11.57
CA LEU A 50 -4.42 6.98 -12.07
C LEU A 50 -4.52 6.62 -13.56
N GLY A 51 -5.70 6.70 -14.15
CA GLY A 51 -5.90 6.34 -15.56
C GLY A 51 -5.42 4.91 -15.85
N ASP A 52 -4.56 4.75 -16.84
CA ASP A 52 -3.98 3.47 -17.25
C ASP A 52 -2.69 3.10 -16.49
N ARG A 53 -2.34 3.86 -15.46
CA ARG A 53 -1.15 3.59 -14.66
C ARG A 53 -1.23 2.20 -14.04
N ARG A 54 -0.12 1.46 -14.13
CA ARG A 54 0.01 0.13 -13.53
C ARG A 54 -0.03 0.24 -12.01
N ILE A 55 -0.82 -0.62 -11.37
CA ILE A 55 -1.02 -0.65 -9.92
C ILE A 55 -0.47 -1.95 -9.35
N LEU A 56 0.41 -1.84 -8.38
CA LEU A 56 0.87 -2.93 -7.52
C LEU A 56 0.22 -2.77 -6.15
N LEU A 57 -0.48 -3.79 -5.69
CA LEU A 57 -1.23 -3.78 -4.46
C LEU A 57 -0.58 -4.68 -3.41
N VAL A 58 -0.15 -4.13 -2.29
CA VAL A 58 0.23 -4.88 -1.09
C VAL A 58 -1.00 -4.97 -0.20
N TYR A 59 -1.49 -6.20 0.03
CA TYR A 59 -2.75 -6.42 0.74
C TYR A 59 -2.59 -7.39 1.91
N GLY A 60 -3.07 -6.97 3.07
CA GLY A 60 -3.14 -7.78 4.27
C GLY A 60 -4.37 -7.45 5.10
N ALA A 61 -5.07 -8.44 5.64
CA ALA A 61 -6.36 -8.28 6.28
C ALA A 61 -6.45 -8.96 7.64
N MET A 62 -7.41 -8.50 8.43
CA MET A 62 -7.82 -9.13 9.69
C MET A 62 -8.99 -10.09 9.44
N ARG A 63 -9.11 -11.14 10.29
CA ARG A 63 -10.09 -12.24 10.12
C ARG A 63 -11.55 -11.82 10.16
N ASP A 64 -11.86 -10.71 10.83
CA ASP A 64 -13.22 -10.21 11.01
C ASP A 64 -13.69 -9.26 9.90
N LYS A 65 -12.97 -9.22 8.77
CA LYS A 65 -13.27 -8.32 7.66
C LYS A 65 -13.86 -9.04 6.45
N ALA A 66 -14.58 -8.30 5.63
CA ALA A 66 -15.20 -8.80 4.40
C ALA A 66 -14.14 -8.91 3.27
N VAL A 67 -13.21 -9.85 3.43
CA VAL A 67 -12.04 -10.02 2.55
C VAL A 67 -12.46 -10.25 1.11
N ASP A 68 -13.43 -11.15 0.87
CA ASP A 68 -13.88 -11.51 -0.49
C ASP A 68 -14.48 -10.29 -1.23
N GLU A 69 -15.29 -9.49 -0.53
CA GLU A 69 -15.91 -8.31 -1.13
C GLU A 69 -14.86 -7.23 -1.44
N ILE A 70 -13.93 -6.98 -0.53
CA ILE A 70 -12.85 -6.02 -0.74
C ILE A 70 -11.95 -6.47 -1.89
N ALA A 71 -11.53 -7.74 -1.90
CA ALA A 71 -10.70 -8.31 -2.96
C ALA A 71 -11.41 -8.27 -4.32
N GLY A 72 -12.69 -8.61 -4.37
CA GLY A 72 -13.50 -8.53 -5.57
C GLY A 72 -13.61 -7.12 -6.17
N LEU A 73 -13.52 -6.08 -5.34
CA LEU A 73 -13.50 -4.68 -5.77
C LEU A 73 -12.13 -4.24 -6.27
N LEU A 74 -11.06 -4.53 -5.53
CA LEU A 74 -9.74 -3.94 -5.76
C LEU A 74 -8.85 -4.79 -6.68
N PHE A 75 -8.85 -6.11 -6.53
CA PHE A 75 -7.88 -6.96 -7.21
C PHE A 75 -8.01 -6.99 -8.73
N PRO A 76 -9.22 -6.95 -9.32
CA PRO A 76 -9.36 -6.89 -10.79
C PRO A 76 -8.72 -5.64 -11.40
N ARG A 77 -8.63 -4.53 -10.66
CA ARG A 77 -8.01 -3.29 -11.13
C ARG A 77 -6.49 -3.26 -10.92
N ALA A 78 -5.98 -4.00 -9.94
CA ALA A 78 -4.55 -4.13 -9.70
C ALA A 78 -3.88 -5.04 -10.74
N ASP A 79 -2.68 -4.67 -11.18
CA ASP A 79 -1.91 -5.47 -12.15
C ASP A 79 -1.16 -6.61 -11.47
N ALA A 80 -0.77 -6.42 -10.22
CA ALA A 80 -0.25 -7.48 -9.36
C ALA A 80 -0.66 -7.23 -7.90
N VAL A 81 -0.91 -8.31 -7.17
CA VAL A 81 -1.25 -8.29 -5.75
C VAL A 81 -0.20 -9.06 -4.96
N ILE A 82 0.40 -8.42 -3.99
CA ILE A 82 1.32 -9.04 -3.03
C ILE A 82 0.54 -9.23 -1.73
N LEU A 83 0.23 -10.47 -1.42
CA LEU A 83 -0.52 -10.86 -0.24
C LEU A 83 0.41 -11.03 0.94
N THR A 84 0.10 -10.35 2.04
CA THR A 84 0.94 -10.33 3.23
C THR A 84 0.12 -10.48 4.51
N GLN A 85 0.80 -10.63 5.64
CA GLN A 85 0.16 -10.83 6.93
C GLN A 85 0.63 -9.75 7.92
N PRO A 86 -0.29 -8.84 8.34
CA PRO A 86 0.02 -7.94 9.45
C PRO A 86 0.48 -8.71 10.69
N ARG A 87 1.44 -8.17 11.44
CA ARG A 87 2.00 -8.81 12.64
C ARG A 87 1.04 -8.70 13.82
N GLN A 88 -0.15 -9.26 13.65
CA GLN A 88 -1.23 -9.27 14.64
C GLN A 88 -1.82 -10.69 14.79
N PRO A 89 -2.19 -11.11 16.00
CA PRO A 89 -2.73 -12.46 16.24
C PRO A 89 -4.00 -12.77 15.44
N ARG A 90 -4.81 -11.76 15.13
CA ARG A 90 -6.06 -11.89 14.35
C ARG A 90 -5.89 -11.65 12.87
N ALA A 91 -4.67 -11.51 12.37
CA ALA A 91 -4.41 -11.38 10.94
C ALA A 91 -4.72 -12.70 10.21
N VAL A 92 -5.24 -12.57 8.99
CA VAL A 92 -5.32 -13.71 8.07
C VAL A 92 -3.92 -13.98 7.54
N SER A 93 -3.50 -15.24 7.53
CA SER A 93 -2.20 -15.58 6.93
C SER A 93 -2.18 -15.29 5.43
N ALA A 94 -1.02 -14.91 4.91
CA ALA A 94 -0.89 -14.60 3.49
C ALA A 94 -1.28 -15.77 2.56
N SER A 95 -1.00 -17.01 2.98
CA SER A 95 -1.40 -18.22 2.25
C SER A 95 -2.91 -18.41 2.22
N ILE A 96 -3.61 -18.20 3.33
CA ILE A 96 -5.08 -18.26 3.40
C ILE A 96 -5.69 -17.13 2.57
N LEU A 97 -5.15 -15.92 2.61
CA LEU A 97 -5.58 -14.84 1.73
C LEU A 97 -5.48 -15.24 0.26
N ALA A 98 -4.39 -15.90 -0.14
CA ALA A 98 -4.23 -16.40 -1.49
C ALA A 98 -5.30 -17.43 -1.88
N GLU A 99 -5.59 -18.38 -1.02
CA GLU A 99 -6.66 -19.37 -1.26
C GLU A 99 -8.03 -18.71 -1.44
N MET A 100 -8.33 -17.70 -0.63
CA MET A 100 -9.61 -16.97 -0.69
C MET A 100 -9.73 -16.07 -1.93
N THR A 101 -8.64 -15.48 -2.42
CA THR A 101 -8.71 -14.30 -3.30
C THR A 101 -8.01 -14.44 -4.65
N ASN A 102 -7.28 -15.54 -4.91
CA ASN A 102 -6.53 -15.72 -6.16
C ASN A 102 -7.37 -15.57 -7.42
N HIS A 103 -8.62 -15.97 -7.37
CA HIS A 103 -9.54 -15.90 -8.53
C HIS A 103 -9.91 -14.46 -8.93
N PHE A 104 -9.67 -13.46 -8.07
CA PHE A 104 -9.89 -12.05 -8.40
C PHE A 104 -8.67 -11.37 -9.02
N ALA A 105 -7.48 -11.88 -8.76
CA ALA A 105 -6.23 -11.22 -9.14
C ALA A 105 -5.76 -11.64 -10.54
N LYS A 106 -5.23 -10.67 -11.31
CA LYS A 106 -4.52 -10.95 -12.57
C LYS A 106 -3.21 -11.70 -12.33
N SER A 107 -2.51 -11.31 -11.27
CA SER A 107 -1.26 -11.90 -10.81
C SER A 107 -1.16 -11.74 -9.31
N SER A 108 -0.76 -12.77 -8.58
CA SER A 108 -0.62 -12.71 -7.12
C SER A 108 0.67 -13.37 -6.64
N PHE A 109 1.21 -12.81 -5.56
CA PHE A 109 2.41 -13.28 -4.88
C PHE A 109 2.14 -13.36 -3.38
N VAL A 110 2.70 -14.36 -2.72
CA VAL A 110 2.57 -14.55 -1.27
C VAL A 110 3.91 -14.19 -0.62
N VAL A 111 3.91 -13.14 0.19
CA VAL A 111 5.06 -12.67 0.95
C VAL A 111 4.60 -12.37 2.37
N SER A 112 4.82 -13.28 3.29
CA SER A 112 4.21 -13.23 4.63
C SER A 112 4.63 -12.02 5.45
N ASP A 113 5.89 -11.59 5.38
CA ASP A 113 6.37 -10.41 6.09
C ASP A 113 5.95 -9.12 5.37
N PRO A 114 5.29 -8.18 6.08
CA PRO A 114 4.82 -6.93 5.48
C PRO A 114 5.92 -6.05 4.89
N LEU A 115 7.09 -6.02 5.51
CA LEU A 115 8.21 -5.19 5.05
C LEU A 115 8.80 -5.77 3.77
N GLU A 116 9.01 -7.09 3.73
CA GLU A 116 9.45 -7.78 2.52
C GLU A 116 8.41 -7.69 1.38
N ALA A 117 7.11 -7.67 1.71
CA ALA A 117 6.05 -7.48 0.73
C ALA A 117 6.12 -6.10 0.07
N LEU A 118 6.35 -5.05 0.84
CA LEU A 118 6.56 -3.71 0.30
C LEU A 118 7.84 -3.64 -0.53
N ASP A 119 8.94 -4.21 -0.05
CA ASP A 119 10.21 -4.27 -0.79
C ASP A 119 10.03 -5.04 -2.12
N ARG A 120 9.25 -6.11 -2.13
CA ARG A 120 8.91 -6.85 -3.35
C ARG A 120 8.13 -5.98 -4.34
N ALA A 121 7.15 -5.21 -3.87
CA ALA A 121 6.42 -4.27 -4.71
C ALA A 121 7.35 -3.21 -5.31
N LEU A 122 8.24 -2.65 -4.50
CA LEU A 122 9.23 -1.66 -4.96
C LEU A 122 10.18 -2.23 -6.02
N GLN A 123 10.64 -3.47 -5.87
CA GLN A 123 11.49 -4.15 -6.85
C GLN A 123 10.77 -4.42 -8.18
N MET A 124 9.46 -4.65 -8.14
CA MET A 124 8.63 -4.92 -9.32
C MET A 124 8.19 -3.64 -10.05
N ALA A 125 8.21 -2.51 -9.37
CA ALA A 125 7.69 -1.25 -9.89
C ALA A 125 8.67 -0.52 -10.80
N SER A 126 8.13 0.08 -11.85
CA SER A 126 8.78 1.14 -12.63
C SER A 126 8.52 2.52 -12.00
N PRO A 127 9.30 3.57 -12.35
CA PRO A 127 9.07 4.92 -11.82
C PRO A 127 7.67 5.47 -12.05
N GLU A 128 6.98 5.05 -13.10
CA GLU A 128 5.63 5.47 -13.49
C GLU A 128 4.52 4.70 -12.80
N ASP A 129 4.83 3.59 -12.12
CA ASP A 129 3.85 2.74 -11.45
C ASP A 129 3.35 3.38 -10.16
N ALA A 130 2.23 2.88 -9.67
CA ALA A 130 1.70 3.22 -8.36
C ALA A 130 1.64 1.95 -7.47
N ILE A 131 2.11 2.07 -6.25
CA ILE A 131 2.04 1.04 -5.22
C ILE A 131 1.05 1.49 -4.16
N PHE A 132 0.11 0.62 -3.80
CA PHE A 132 -0.81 0.83 -2.69
C PHE A 132 -0.64 -0.28 -1.67
N ALA A 133 -0.59 0.07 -0.40
CA ALA A 133 -0.66 -0.87 0.69
C ALA A 133 -1.95 -0.62 1.48
N THR A 134 -2.79 -1.65 1.61
CA THR A 134 -4.13 -1.52 2.19
C THR A 134 -4.67 -2.85 2.76
N GLY A 135 -5.86 -2.81 3.32
CA GLY A 135 -6.59 -3.93 3.89
C GLY A 135 -6.63 -3.94 5.41
N SER A 136 -5.73 -3.23 6.07
CA SER A 136 -5.67 -3.15 7.53
C SER A 136 -4.92 -1.91 8.00
N LEU A 137 -5.45 -1.25 9.04
CA LEU A 137 -4.76 -0.18 9.74
C LEU A 137 -3.44 -0.66 10.39
N TYR A 138 -3.37 -1.92 10.81
CA TYR A 138 -2.15 -2.51 11.38
C TYR A 138 -1.06 -2.65 10.34
N LEU A 139 -1.40 -3.13 9.13
CA LEU A 139 -0.47 -3.20 8.01
C LEU A 139 0.10 -1.82 7.69
N VAL A 140 -0.77 -0.84 7.53
CA VAL A 140 -0.39 0.54 7.23
C VAL A 140 0.51 1.12 8.32
N GLY A 141 0.19 0.89 9.58
CA GLY A 141 0.99 1.34 10.72
C GLY A 141 2.41 0.75 10.72
N GLU A 142 2.53 -0.55 10.46
CA GLU A 142 3.84 -1.24 10.37
C GLU A 142 4.70 -0.69 9.22
N LEU A 143 4.12 -0.55 8.04
CA LEU A 143 4.83 -0.06 6.86
C LEU A 143 5.22 1.42 7.01
N ARG A 144 4.35 2.23 7.60
CA ARG A 144 4.62 3.65 7.85
C ARG A 144 5.79 3.84 8.82
N ALA A 145 5.82 3.09 9.91
CA ALA A 145 6.91 3.14 10.89
C ALA A 145 8.24 2.75 10.25
N HIS A 146 8.27 1.68 9.46
CA HIS A 146 9.46 1.23 8.75
C HIS A 146 9.97 2.25 7.74
N TRP A 147 9.08 2.84 6.94
CA TRP A 147 9.42 3.87 5.96
C TRP A 147 10.05 5.10 6.60
N GLY A 148 9.51 5.54 7.73
CA GLY A 148 10.06 6.65 8.50
C GLY A 148 11.48 6.38 9.03
N GLN A 149 11.76 5.16 9.47
CA GLN A 149 13.08 4.76 9.95
C GLN A 149 14.12 4.73 8.82
N GLN A 150 13.77 4.25 7.64
CA GLN A 150 14.67 4.24 6.48
C GLN A 150 15.10 5.65 6.04
N LYS A 151 14.20 6.62 6.12
CA LYS A 151 14.53 8.03 5.80
C LYS A 151 15.46 8.71 6.83
N GLN A 152 15.50 8.19 8.06
CA GLN A 152 16.34 8.72 9.15
C GLN A 152 17.69 8.02 9.26
N ALA A 153 17.91 6.90 8.55
CA ALA A 153 19.20 6.22 8.54
C ALA A 153 20.24 7.10 7.81
N PRO A 154 21.42 7.37 8.42
CA PRO A 154 22.46 8.14 7.76
C PRO A 154 22.94 7.39 6.52
N THR A 155 23.07 8.10 5.41
CA THR A 155 23.69 7.57 4.19
C THR A 155 25.08 7.05 4.56
N PRO A 156 25.44 5.78 4.25
CA PRO A 156 26.78 5.29 4.51
C PRO A 156 27.77 6.18 3.75
N ALA A 157 28.71 6.75 4.48
CA ALA A 157 29.79 7.53 3.89
C ALA A 157 30.54 6.63 2.89
N VAL A 158 30.56 7.02 1.62
CA VAL A 158 31.41 6.39 0.60
C VAL A 158 32.85 6.62 1.04
N SER A 159 33.47 5.62 1.62
CA SER A 159 34.91 5.64 1.90
C SER A 159 35.63 5.55 0.58
N GLY A 160 35.98 6.72 0.05
CA GLY A 160 36.91 6.84 -1.08
C GLY A 160 38.28 6.35 -0.62
N GLN A 161 38.60 5.11 -0.91
CA GLN A 161 40.01 4.67 -0.87
C GLN A 161 40.72 5.23 -2.10
N LEU A 162 41.41 6.33 -1.88
CA LEU A 162 42.49 6.77 -2.74
C LEU A 162 43.66 5.80 -2.61
N HIS A 163 43.84 4.89 -3.56
CA HIS A 163 45.11 4.22 -3.75
C HIS A 163 46.04 5.13 -4.53
N ARG A 164 47.14 5.49 -3.90
CA ARG A 164 48.32 6.05 -4.53
C ARG A 164 49.12 4.93 -5.21
#